data_82c323dcafbbe16ac4cc16f69da85679
#
_entry.id   82c323dcafbbe16ac4cc16f69da85679
#
_cell.length_a   1.000
_cell.length_b   1.000
_cell.length_c   1.000
_cell.angle_alpha   90.00
_cell.angle_beta   90.00
_cell.angle_gamma   90.00
#
_symmetry.space_group_name_H-M   'P 1'
#
loop_
_entity.id
_entity.type
_entity.pdbx_description
1 polymer ?
#
loop_
_entity_poly.entity_id
_entity_poly.type
_entity_poly.pdbx_seq_one_letter_code
_entity_poly.pdbx_strand_id
1 'polypeptide(L)'
;MTVSTPARSNPPTPEGKAPGPEDDGNIIQVISSACEDCPISSYTVTENCQNCLGKACINACKFGAIEPGHYRSHIDASKCKECGQCAKACPYNAIADLIRPCKKICPVGAITMDENGICEIDDSKCIKCGHCIHACPFGAIGSKTDIVDVIKAITSGKKVVAMVAPAIEGSFGADITIDSIRTACKKVGFSDMVEVALVVI
;
A
#
# COMPACT_ATOMS: atom_id res chain seq x y z
N MET A 1 -8.13 19.85 -35.22
CA MET A 1 -7.21 20.53 -34.27
C MET A 1 -6.85 19.51 -33.19
N THR A 2 -5.69 18.90 -33.32
CA THR A 2 -5.16 17.93 -32.37
C THR A 2 -4.43 18.68 -31.27
N VAL A 3 -4.97 18.65 -30.07
CA VAL A 3 -4.32 19.20 -28.88
C VAL A 3 -3.29 18.18 -28.39
N SER A 4 -2.02 18.45 -28.66
CA SER A 4 -0.90 17.69 -28.11
C SER A 4 -0.68 18.10 -26.64
N THR A 5 -0.90 17.17 -25.73
CA THR A 5 -0.53 17.31 -24.32
C THR A 5 1.00 17.37 -24.22
N PRO A 6 1.60 18.34 -23.52
CA PRO A 6 3.05 18.37 -23.33
C PRO A 6 3.48 17.19 -22.44
N ALA A 7 4.47 16.43 -22.93
CA ALA A 7 5.11 15.39 -22.13
C ALA A 7 5.71 16.01 -20.84
N ARG A 8 5.31 15.51 -19.67
CA ARG A 8 5.96 15.86 -18.41
C ARG A 8 7.41 15.36 -18.46
N SER A 9 8.34 16.30 -18.51
CA SER A 9 9.75 16.01 -18.30
C SER A 9 9.94 15.64 -16.84
N ASN A 10 10.34 14.40 -16.57
CA ASN A 10 10.79 14.02 -15.23
C ASN A 10 11.98 14.88 -14.84
N PRO A 11 12.02 15.44 -13.61
CA PRO A 11 13.21 16.11 -13.11
C PRO A 11 14.37 15.13 -13.09
N PRO A 12 15.61 15.58 -13.38
CA PRO A 12 16.78 14.73 -13.33
C PRO A 12 16.93 14.15 -11.93
N THR A 13 17.02 12.83 -11.86
CA THR A 13 17.34 12.11 -10.62
C THR A 13 18.67 12.64 -10.11
N PRO A 14 18.78 13.15 -8.87
CA PRO A 14 20.08 13.49 -8.32
C PRO A 14 20.92 12.22 -8.29
N GLU A 15 22.13 12.27 -8.87
CA GLU A 15 23.15 11.24 -8.74
C GLU A 15 23.63 11.22 -7.26
N GLY A 16 22.78 10.72 -6.39
CA GLY A 16 23.05 10.41 -5.02
C GLY A 16 23.11 8.91 -4.88
N LYS A 17 24.26 8.40 -4.44
CA LYS A 17 24.45 7.06 -3.93
C LYS A 17 23.19 6.66 -3.16
N ALA A 18 22.45 5.67 -3.68
CA ALA A 18 21.30 5.15 -2.96
C ALA A 18 21.75 4.81 -1.54
N PRO A 19 21.14 5.36 -0.49
CA PRO A 19 21.46 4.95 0.86
C PRO A 19 21.26 3.45 0.90
N GLY A 20 22.31 2.72 1.33
CA GLY A 20 22.15 1.30 1.61
C GLY A 20 21.00 1.18 2.62
N PRO A 21 20.22 0.10 2.58
CA PRO A 21 19.10 -0.06 3.49
C PRO A 21 19.66 0.03 4.91
N GLU A 22 19.42 1.18 5.57
CA GLU A 22 19.49 1.22 7.01
C GLU A 22 18.41 0.27 7.48
N ASP A 23 18.79 -0.70 8.27
CA ASP A 23 17.85 -1.70 8.80
C ASP A 23 17.00 -1.00 9.88
N ASP A 24 15.98 -0.30 9.43
CA ASP A 24 14.99 0.38 10.27
C ASP A 24 14.02 -0.59 10.96
N GLY A 25 14.24 -1.91 10.77
CA GLY A 25 13.35 -2.97 11.28
C GLY A 25 11.98 -3.01 10.60
N ASN A 26 11.75 -2.15 9.60
CA ASN A 26 10.51 -2.11 8.86
C ASN A 26 10.55 -3.13 7.70
N ILE A 27 9.56 -4.01 7.67
CA ILE A 27 9.42 -5.03 6.61
C ILE A 27 8.49 -4.60 5.48
N ILE A 28 7.80 -3.46 5.63
CA ILE A 28 6.89 -2.92 4.63
C ILE A 28 7.45 -1.57 4.17
N GLN A 29 7.58 -1.39 2.87
CA GLN A 29 8.07 -0.15 2.29
C GLN A 29 7.13 0.36 1.21
N VAL A 30 7.15 1.67 1.01
CA VAL A 30 6.36 2.37 0.01
C VAL A 30 7.29 2.87 -1.10
N ILE A 31 6.92 2.57 -2.33
CA ILE A 31 7.58 3.09 -3.54
C ILE A 31 6.87 4.40 -3.89
N SER A 32 7.49 5.53 -3.58
CA SER A 32 6.90 6.86 -3.75
C SER A 32 6.45 7.13 -5.18
N SER A 33 7.30 6.86 -6.15
CA SER A 33 7.01 7.08 -7.58
C SER A 33 5.77 6.31 -8.09
N ALA A 34 5.45 5.18 -7.50
CA ALA A 34 4.25 4.41 -7.84
C ALA A 34 3.01 4.86 -7.03
N CYS A 35 3.22 5.59 -5.94
CA CYS A 35 2.16 6.08 -5.07
C CYS A 35 1.64 7.46 -5.46
N GLU A 36 2.43 8.27 -6.18
CA GLU A 36 2.10 9.64 -6.59
C GLU A 36 0.85 9.72 -7.47
N ASP A 37 0.60 8.74 -8.34
CA ASP A 37 -0.55 8.71 -9.25
C ASP A 37 -1.88 8.33 -8.58
N CYS A 38 -1.85 8.01 -7.30
CA CYS A 38 -3.05 7.65 -6.57
C CYS A 38 -3.89 8.92 -6.26
N PRO A 39 -5.22 8.90 -6.47
CA PRO A 39 -6.05 10.07 -6.20
C PRO A 39 -6.02 10.46 -4.73
N ILE A 40 -6.27 11.73 -4.44
CA ILE A 40 -6.40 12.22 -3.06
C ILE A 40 -7.48 11.41 -2.35
N SER A 41 -7.13 10.88 -1.19
CA SER A 41 -8.02 10.00 -0.42
C SER A 41 -9.06 10.84 0.34
N SER A 42 -10.28 10.91 -0.18
CA SER A 42 -11.41 11.53 0.53
C SER A 42 -12.75 11.25 -0.16
N TYR A 43 -13.84 11.74 0.43
CA TYR A 43 -15.13 11.84 -0.25
C TYR A 43 -15.16 13.06 -1.17
N THR A 44 -15.69 12.90 -2.38
CA THR A 44 -15.84 13.99 -3.33
C THR A 44 -17.25 14.03 -3.93
N VAL A 45 -17.72 15.22 -4.29
CA VAL A 45 -19.00 15.41 -4.98
C VAL A 45 -18.76 15.29 -6.48
N THR A 46 -19.44 14.35 -7.12
CA THR A 46 -19.35 14.08 -8.56
C THR A 46 -20.31 14.96 -9.37
N GLU A 47 -20.23 14.87 -10.69
CA GLU A 47 -21.13 15.55 -11.65
C GLU A 47 -22.59 15.10 -11.50
N ASN A 48 -22.89 13.98 -10.87
CA ASN A 48 -24.25 13.51 -10.60
C ASN A 48 -25.01 14.38 -9.58
N CYS A 49 -24.35 15.38 -8.97
CA CYS A 49 -24.97 16.23 -7.99
C CYS A 49 -26.02 17.14 -8.64
N GLN A 50 -27.28 16.99 -8.22
CA GLN A 50 -28.42 17.78 -8.71
C GLN A 50 -28.63 19.08 -7.92
N ASN A 51 -27.71 19.43 -7.03
CA ASN A 51 -27.83 20.60 -6.16
C ASN A 51 -29.24 20.72 -5.49
N CYS A 52 -29.78 19.58 -5.06
CA CYS A 52 -31.16 19.42 -4.60
C CYS A 52 -31.52 20.39 -3.44
N LEU A 53 -32.76 20.82 -3.40
CA LEU A 53 -33.24 21.77 -2.38
C LEU A 53 -33.15 21.21 -0.96
N GLY A 54 -33.40 19.92 -0.79
CA GLY A 54 -33.39 19.26 0.53
C GLY A 54 -32.04 19.13 1.18
N LYS A 55 -30.92 19.31 0.41
CA LYS A 55 -29.53 19.32 0.94
C LYS A 55 -29.24 18.20 1.96
N ALA A 56 -29.74 17.00 1.72
CA ALA A 56 -29.62 15.87 2.64
C ALA A 56 -28.17 15.57 3.04
N CYS A 57 -27.21 15.73 2.13
CA CYS A 57 -25.79 15.55 2.40
C CYS A 57 -25.23 16.59 3.39
N ILE A 58 -25.67 17.85 3.29
CA ILE A 58 -25.27 18.93 4.21
C ILE A 58 -25.85 18.66 5.60
N ASN A 59 -27.12 18.32 5.67
CA ASN A 59 -27.80 18.04 6.94
C ASN A 59 -27.26 16.80 7.64
N ALA A 60 -26.74 15.84 6.90
CA ALA A 60 -26.10 14.62 7.44
C ALA A 60 -24.67 14.88 7.95
N CYS A 61 -24.05 15.99 7.56
CA CYS A 61 -22.67 16.26 7.95
C CYS A 61 -22.58 16.94 9.32
N LYS A 62 -22.24 16.17 10.35
CA LYS A 62 -22.07 16.69 11.73
C LYS A 62 -20.86 17.63 11.89
N PHE A 63 -19.96 17.64 10.92
CA PHE A 63 -18.69 18.39 10.98
C PHE A 63 -18.76 19.69 10.17
N GLY A 64 -19.89 19.98 9.49
CA GLY A 64 -20.01 21.15 8.66
C GLY A 64 -19.03 21.19 7.48
N ALA A 65 -18.57 20.03 7.03
CA ALA A 65 -17.59 19.93 5.96
C ALA A 65 -18.19 20.05 4.55
N ILE A 66 -19.52 20.18 4.43
CA ILE A 66 -20.19 20.26 3.14
C ILE A 66 -20.88 21.61 3.02
N GLU A 67 -20.52 22.33 1.97
CA GLU A 67 -21.07 23.65 1.67
C GLU A 67 -21.86 23.62 0.36
N PRO A 68 -22.95 24.39 0.25
CA PRO A 68 -23.67 24.52 -1.01
C PRO A 68 -22.87 25.37 -1.98
N GLY A 69 -22.63 24.86 -3.18
CA GLY A 69 -22.05 25.62 -4.27
C GLY A 69 -23.12 26.06 -5.26
N HIS A 70 -22.72 26.79 -6.29
CA HIS A 70 -23.62 27.32 -7.31
C HIS A 70 -24.29 26.22 -8.15
N TYR A 71 -23.52 25.24 -8.59
CA TYR A 71 -24.00 24.11 -9.41
C TYR A 71 -24.05 22.80 -8.65
N ARG A 72 -23.19 22.61 -7.68
CA ARG A 72 -23.08 21.41 -6.85
C ARG A 72 -22.56 21.73 -5.47
N SER A 73 -22.83 20.88 -4.51
CA SER A 73 -22.23 20.98 -3.18
C SER A 73 -20.73 20.73 -3.26
N HIS A 74 -19.98 21.27 -2.30
CA HIS A 74 -18.53 21.07 -2.18
C HIS A 74 -18.21 20.46 -0.82
N ILE A 75 -17.19 19.59 -0.78
CA ILE A 75 -16.69 19.00 0.47
C ILE A 75 -15.31 19.60 0.77
N ASP A 76 -15.22 20.24 1.92
CA ASP A 76 -13.95 20.73 2.47
C ASP A 76 -13.18 19.57 3.09
N ALA A 77 -12.09 19.18 2.43
CA ALA A 77 -11.25 18.06 2.89
C ALA A 77 -10.62 18.30 4.26
N SER A 78 -10.37 19.56 4.64
CA SER A 78 -9.76 19.91 5.94
C SER A 78 -10.71 19.66 7.12
N LYS A 79 -12.00 19.82 6.90
CA LYS A 79 -13.06 19.60 7.89
C LYS A 79 -13.62 18.17 7.83
N CYS A 80 -13.40 17.47 6.72
CA CYS A 80 -13.97 16.14 6.49
C CYS A 80 -13.32 15.09 7.39
N LYS A 81 -14.14 14.32 8.10
CA LYS A 81 -13.69 13.18 8.93
C LYS A 81 -13.91 11.81 8.25
N GLU A 82 -14.16 11.80 6.95
CA GLU A 82 -14.29 10.59 6.11
C GLU A 82 -15.33 9.57 6.65
N CYS A 83 -16.34 10.02 7.36
CA CYS A 83 -17.35 9.15 8.01
C CYS A 83 -18.40 8.57 7.06
N GLY A 84 -18.50 9.05 5.82
CA GLY A 84 -19.40 8.54 4.77
C GLY A 84 -20.88 8.82 4.94
N GLN A 85 -21.33 9.55 5.98
CA GLN A 85 -22.74 9.82 6.22
C GLN A 85 -23.39 10.62 5.09
N CYS A 86 -22.68 11.56 4.51
CA CYS A 86 -23.14 12.36 3.37
C CYS A 86 -23.37 11.51 2.11
N ALA A 87 -22.51 10.52 1.85
CA ALA A 87 -22.68 9.62 0.72
C ALA A 87 -23.92 8.74 0.89
N LYS A 88 -24.17 8.22 2.11
CA LYS A 88 -25.37 7.44 2.43
C LYS A 88 -26.65 8.26 2.35
N ALA A 89 -26.59 9.54 2.70
CA ALA A 89 -27.75 10.43 2.70
C ALA A 89 -28.09 10.98 1.30
N CYS A 90 -27.18 10.88 0.34
CA CYS A 90 -27.38 11.43 -0.99
C CYS A 90 -28.31 10.54 -1.84
N PRO A 91 -29.53 11.00 -2.23
CA PRO A 91 -30.46 10.19 -3.01
C PRO A 91 -29.98 9.94 -4.46
N TYR A 92 -29.02 10.72 -4.93
CA TYR A 92 -28.48 10.63 -6.30
C TYR A 92 -27.15 9.88 -6.37
N ASN A 93 -26.65 9.33 -5.25
CA ASN A 93 -25.32 8.72 -5.18
C ASN A 93 -24.21 9.61 -5.76
N ALA A 94 -24.36 10.94 -5.57
CA ALA A 94 -23.46 11.93 -6.15
C ALA A 94 -22.19 12.16 -5.33
N ILE A 95 -21.97 11.42 -4.26
CA ILE A 95 -20.77 11.53 -3.41
C ILE A 95 -20.00 10.23 -3.50
N ALA A 96 -18.86 10.30 -4.15
CA ALA A 96 -17.97 9.16 -4.32
C ALA A 96 -17.02 8.99 -3.13
N ASP A 97 -16.80 7.73 -2.75
CA ASP A 97 -15.79 7.31 -1.77
C ASP A 97 -14.48 7.04 -2.53
N LEU A 98 -13.56 7.99 -2.46
CA LEU A 98 -12.23 7.90 -3.07
C LEU A 98 -11.14 7.60 -2.03
N ILE A 99 -11.51 7.10 -0.85
CA ILE A 99 -10.53 6.68 0.15
C ILE A 99 -9.67 5.58 -0.45
N ARG A 100 -8.37 5.77 -0.37
CA ARG A 100 -7.39 4.82 -0.95
C ARG A 100 -7.58 3.43 -0.37
N PRO A 101 -7.51 2.38 -1.19
CA PRO A 101 -7.70 1.00 -0.73
C PRO A 101 -6.75 0.60 0.41
N CYS A 102 -5.49 1.04 0.36
CA CYS A 102 -4.51 0.78 1.41
C CYS A 102 -4.92 1.38 2.77
N LYS A 103 -5.42 2.62 2.78
CA LYS A 103 -5.93 3.29 4.00
C LYS A 103 -7.19 2.60 4.52
N LYS A 104 -8.11 2.27 3.61
CA LYS A 104 -9.40 1.65 3.95
C LYS A 104 -9.27 0.26 4.55
N ILE A 105 -8.31 -0.53 4.07
CA ILE A 105 -8.11 -1.92 4.51
C ILE A 105 -7.32 -2.03 5.81
N CYS A 106 -6.61 -0.98 6.23
CA CYS A 106 -5.76 -1.04 7.41
C CYS A 106 -6.59 -1.14 8.69
N PRO A 107 -6.55 -2.28 9.43
CA PRO A 107 -7.42 -2.50 10.59
C PRO A 107 -7.05 -1.63 11.79
N VAL A 108 -5.82 -1.14 11.84
CA VAL A 108 -5.28 -0.31 12.94
C VAL A 108 -5.11 1.15 12.56
N GLY A 109 -5.47 1.55 11.33
CA GLY A 109 -5.36 2.92 10.86
C GLY A 109 -3.92 3.46 10.84
N ALA A 110 -2.94 2.61 10.60
CA ALA A 110 -1.51 2.96 10.56
C ALA A 110 -1.10 3.68 9.27
N ILE A 111 -2.02 3.88 8.30
CA ILE A 111 -1.70 4.47 7.01
C ILE A 111 -2.23 5.89 6.95
N THR A 112 -1.31 6.83 6.76
CA THR A 112 -1.55 8.24 6.52
C THR A 112 -1.02 8.65 5.16
N MET A 113 -1.20 9.90 4.80
CA MET A 113 -0.66 10.50 3.57
C MET A 113 0.19 11.68 4.00
N ASP A 114 1.36 11.83 3.38
CA ASP A 114 2.22 13.00 3.56
C ASP A 114 1.65 14.23 2.82
N GLU A 115 2.38 15.35 2.87
CA GLU A 115 2.02 16.61 2.20
C GLU A 115 1.93 16.48 0.68
N ASN A 116 2.65 15.53 0.09
CA ASN A 116 2.66 15.22 -1.35
C ASN A 116 1.59 14.19 -1.72
N GLY A 117 0.84 13.68 -0.75
CA GLY A 117 -0.15 12.64 -0.94
C GLY A 117 0.46 11.25 -1.08
N ILE A 118 1.71 11.04 -0.73
CA ILE A 118 2.35 9.72 -0.70
C ILE A 118 1.93 8.99 0.57
N CYS A 119 1.74 7.69 0.44
CA CYS A 119 1.40 6.83 1.57
C CYS A 119 2.54 6.76 2.58
N GLU A 120 2.25 7.06 3.82
CA GLU A 120 3.16 6.91 4.96
C GLU A 120 2.58 5.88 5.93
N ILE A 121 3.44 4.98 6.41
CA ILE A 121 3.05 3.91 7.33
C ILE A 121 3.64 4.20 8.71
N ASP A 122 2.77 4.38 9.68
CA ASP A 122 3.17 4.55 11.09
C ASP A 122 3.57 3.19 11.68
N ASP A 123 4.87 2.94 11.79
CA ASP A 123 5.42 1.68 12.25
C ASP A 123 5.07 1.38 13.71
N SER A 124 4.80 2.40 14.52
CA SER A 124 4.39 2.22 15.91
C SER A 124 2.99 1.59 16.03
N LYS A 125 2.13 1.79 15.02
CA LYS A 125 0.79 1.23 14.94
C LYS A 125 0.70 0.02 14.04
N CYS A 126 1.63 -0.13 13.10
CA CYS A 126 1.60 -1.16 12.07
C CYS A 126 1.81 -2.55 12.69
N ILE A 127 0.83 -3.44 12.51
CA ILE A 127 0.90 -4.85 12.95
C ILE A 127 1.52 -5.78 11.90
N LYS A 128 2.07 -5.22 10.82
CA LYS A 128 2.79 -5.94 9.76
C LYS A 128 1.96 -7.07 9.09
N CYS A 129 0.64 -6.90 9.01
CA CYS A 129 -0.30 -7.90 8.49
C CYS A 129 -0.29 -8.04 6.94
N GLY A 130 0.28 -7.10 6.20
CA GLY A 130 0.41 -7.16 4.74
C GLY A 130 -0.86 -6.83 3.93
N HIS A 131 -2.01 -6.54 4.55
CA HIS A 131 -3.26 -6.24 3.82
C HIS A 131 -3.11 -5.06 2.84
N CYS A 132 -2.34 -4.03 3.20
CA CYS A 132 -2.07 -2.88 2.34
C CYS A 132 -1.31 -3.24 1.06
N ILE A 133 -0.43 -4.25 1.11
CA ILE A 133 0.32 -4.74 -0.05
C ILE A 133 -0.67 -5.30 -1.09
N HIS A 134 -1.56 -6.17 -0.66
CA HIS A 134 -2.56 -6.78 -1.55
C HIS A 134 -3.62 -5.79 -2.03
N ALA A 135 -3.95 -4.78 -1.22
CA ALA A 135 -4.97 -3.80 -1.56
C ALA A 135 -4.47 -2.71 -2.50
N CYS A 136 -3.16 -2.52 -2.65
CA CYS A 136 -2.61 -1.47 -3.50
C CYS A 136 -2.69 -1.87 -4.99
N PRO A 137 -3.53 -1.21 -5.81
CA PRO A 137 -3.68 -1.59 -7.21
C PRO A 137 -2.46 -1.24 -8.07
N PHE A 138 -1.58 -0.36 -7.58
CA PHE A 138 -0.38 0.09 -8.27
C PHE A 138 0.88 -0.67 -7.85
N GLY A 139 0.79 -1.59 -6.88
CA GLY A 139 1.95 -2.28 -6.34
C GLY A 139 2.95 -1.35 -5.64
N ALA A 140 2.50 -0.16 -5.23
CA ALA A 140 3.35 0.84 -4.57
C ALA A 140 3.77 0.46 -3.15
N ILE A 141 3.09 -0.49 -2.53
CA ILE A 141 3.41 -0.99 -1.19
C ILE A 141 3.92 -2.43 -1.36
N GLY A 142 5.11 -2.69 -0.88
CA GLY A 142 5.76 -3.99 -0.99
C GLY A 142 6.43 -4.42 0.31
N SER A 143 6.75 -5.70 0.40
CA SER A 143 7.63 -6.19 1.46
C SER A 143 9.09 -5.91 1.09
N LYS A 144 9.88 -5.50 2.07
CA LYS A 144 11.32 -5.42 1.93
C LYS A 144 11.87 -6.84 1.66
N THR A 145 12.76 -6.95 0.71
CA THR A 145 13.36 -8.23 0.34
C THR A 145 14.87 -8.10 0.23
N ASP A 146 15.59 -9.02 0.87
CA ASP A 146 17.04 -9.08 0.88
C ASP A 146 17.58 -10.07 -0.16
N ILE A 147 16.79 -10.41 -1.17
CA ILE A 147 17.14 -11.42 -2.18
C ILE A 147 18.48 -11.12 -2.89
N VAL A 148 18.76 -9.83 -3.14
CA VAL A 148 20.00 -9.40 -3.78
C VAL A 148 21.21 -9.66 -2.88
N ASP A 149 21.09 -9.41 -1.58
CA ASP A 149 22.17 -9.62 -0.62
C ASP A 149 22.40 -11.09 -0.34
N VAL A 150 21.32 -11.89 -0.32
CA VAL A 150 21.43 -13.37 -0.27
C VAL A 150 22.15 -13.90 -1.50
N ILE A 151 21.80 -13.45 -2.71
CA ILE A 151 22.48 -13.86 -3.96
C ILE A 151 23.96 -13.46 -3.92
N LYS A 152 24.29 -12.24 -3.51
CA LYS A 152 25.67 -11.78 -3.35
C LYS A 152 26.43 -12.63 -2.33
N ALA A 153 25.81 -12.99 -1.22
CA ALA A 153 26.43 -13.85 -0.20
C ALA A 153 26.75 -15.24 -0.76
N ILE A 154 25.82 -15.86 -1.49
CA ILE A 154 26.02 -17.17 -2.14
C ILE A 154 27.12 -17.07 -3.18
N THR A 155 27.09 -16.08 -4.08
CA THR A 155 28.08 -15.93 -5.16
C THR A 155 29.47 -15.57 -4.65
N SER A 156 29.58 -14.92 -3.48
CA SER A 156 30.87 -14.65 -2.83
C SER A 156 31.46 -15.85 -2.06
N GLY A 157 30.82 -17.00 -2.13
CA GLY A 157 31.28 -18.23 -1.48
C GLY A 157 31.05 -18.30 0.04
N LYS A 158 30.23 -17.44 0.58
CA LYS A 158 29.81 -17.50 2.01
C LYS A 158 28.90 -18.70 2.23
N LYS A 159 29.00 -19.30 3.41
CA LYS A 159 28.07 -20.36 3.83
C LYS A 159 26.71 -19.70 4.20
N VAL A 160 25.71 -19.90 3.36
CA VAL A 160 24.34 -19.40 3.57
C VAL A 160 23.44 -20.59 3.84
N VAL A 161 22.71 -20.58 4.95
CA VAL A 161 21.77 -21.63 5.33
C VAL A 161 20.35 -21.07 5.22
N ALA A 162 19.47 -21.78 4.54
CA ALA A 162 18.07 -21.42 4.47
C ALA A 162 17.34 -21.89 5.74
N MET A 163 16.56 -21.00 6.37
CA MET A 163 15.63 -21.36 7.43
C MET A 163 14.20 -21.28 6.89
N VAL A 164 13.45 -22.35 7.04
CA VAL A 164 12.08 -22.44 6.51
C VAL A 164 11.10 -22.78 7.63
N ALA A 165 9.91 -22.19 7.54
CA ALA A 165 8.82 -22.55 8.46
C ALA A 165 8.15 -23.85 7.97
N PRO A 166 7.57 -24.67 8.87
CA PRO A 166 6.85 -25.89 8.50
C PRO A 166 5.70 -25.64 7.51
N ALA A 167 5.11 -24.44 7.53
CA ALA A 167 4.05 -24.03 6.60
C ALA A 167 4.48 -24.01 5.11
N ILE A 168 5.77 -24.18 4.80
CA ILE A 168 6.24 -24.32 3.42
C ILE A 168 5.80 -25.64 2.81
N GLU A 169 5.54 -26.67 3.63
CA GLU A 169 5.00 -27.94 3.20
C GLU A 169 3.61 -27.75 2.60
N GLY A 170 3.40 -28.27 1.41
CA GLY A 170 2.16 -28.05 0.66
C GLY A 170 2.09 -26.78 -0.17
N SER A 171 2.97 -25.77 0.06
CA SER A 171 2.97 -24.53 -0.73
C SER A 171 3.31 -24.73 -2.21
N PHE A 172 4.01 -25.80 -2.54
CA PHE A 172 4.45 -26.16 -3.91
C PHE A 172 3.68 -27.34 -4.49
N GLY A 173 2.63 -27.81 -3.83
CA GLY A 173 1.82 -28.96 -4.23
C GLY A 173 2.03 -30.17 -3.33
N ALA A 174 1.05 -31.09 -3.34
CA ALA A 174 1.01 -32.24 -2.42
C ALA A 174 2.15 -33.24 -2.63
N ASP A 175 2.78 -33.25 -3.82
CA ASP A 175 3.85 -34.18 -4.17
C ASP A 175 5.25 -33.68 -3.79
N ILE A 176 5.35 -32.44 -3.30
CA ILE A 176 6.63 -31.82 -2.96
C ILE A 176 6.90 -31.98 -1.45
N THR A 177 7.86 -32.84 -1.16
CA THR A 177 8.32 -33.11 0.22
C THR A 177 9.36 -32.09 0.67
N ILE A 178 9.54 -31.97 1.99
CA ILE A 178 10.56 -31.09 2.59
C ILE A 178 11.98 -31.43 2.10
N ASP A 179 12.27 -32.70 1.84
CA ASP A 179 13.57 -33.13 1.30
C ASP A 179 13.78 -32.71 -0.16
N SER A 180 12.70 -32.62 -0.93
CA SER A 180 12.73 -32.05 -2.29
C SER A 180 13.08 -30.57 -2.23
N ILE A 181 12.50 -29.82 -1.28
CA ILE A 181 12.78 -28.39 -1.06
C ILE A 181 14.23 -28.21 -0.60
N ARG A 182 14.71 -29.03 0.33
CA ARG A 182 16.10 -29.02 0.78
C ARG A 182 17.08 -29.24 -0.39
N THR A 183 16.76 -30.19 -1.26
CA THR A 183 17.57 -30.47 -2.45
C THR A 183 17.55 -29.29 -3.43
N ALA A 184 16.40 -28.64 -3.60
CA ALA A 184 16.27 -27.45 -4.42
C ALA A 184 17.10 -26.28 -3.86
N CYS A 185 17.04 -26.02 -2.55
CA CYS A 185 17.85 -24.99 -1.90
C CYS A 185 19.37 -25.22 -2.15
N LYS A 186 19.82 -26.47 -2.00
CA LYS A 186 21.24 -26.82 -2.31
C LYS A 186 21.61 -26.58 -3.77
N LYS A 187 20.71 -26.87 -4.71
CA LYS A 187 20.92 -26.58 -6.14
C LYS A 187 20.97 -25.08 -6.45
N VAL A 188 20.26 -24.25 -5.70
CA VAL A 188 20.31 -22.79 -5.84
C VAL A 188 21.60 -22.20 -5.28
N GLY A 189 22.30 -22.93 -4.39
CA GLY A 189 23.58 -22.50 -3.83
C GLY A 189 23.61 -22.32 -2.31
N PHE A 190 22.51 -22.62 -1.62
CA PHE A 190 22.53 -22.66 -0.17
C PHE A 190 23.39 -23.85 0.32
N SER A 191 24.12 -23.63 1.40
CA SER A 191 24.95 -24.69 2.01
C SER A 191 24.10 -25.78 2.66
N ASP A 192 23.00 -25.40 3.27
CA ASP A 192 22.01 -26.32 3.85
C ASP A 192 20.64 -25.63 4.04
N MET A 193 19.64 -26.40 4.47
CA MET A 193 18.31 -25.95 4.85
C MET A 193 17.91 -26.54 6.20
N VAL A 194 17.39 -25.72 7.10
CA VAL A 194 16.91 -26.12 8.45
C VAL A 194 15.45 -25.69 8.63
N GLU A 195 14.68 -26.52 9.30
CA GLU A 195 13.32 -26.14 9.70
C GLU A 195 13.36 -25.39 11.02
N VAL A 196 12.63 -24.25 11.09
CA VAL A 196 12.58 -23.42 12.33
C VAL A 196 12.06 -24.21 13.52
N ALA A 197 11.14 -25.15 13.31
CA ALA A 197 10.61 -26.00 14.39
C ALA A 197 11.66 -26.89 15.08
N LEU A 198 12.79 -27.17 14.43
CA LEU A 198 13.87 -27.97 14.98
C LEU A 198 14.92 -27.15 15.76
N VAL A 199 14.84 -25.82 15.67
CA VAL A 199 15.83 -24.91 16.29
C VAL A 199 15.39 -24.43 17.67
N VAL A 200 14.17 -24.74 18.09
CA VAL A 200 13.56 -24.30 19.37
C VAL A 200 13.70 -25.37 20.49
N ILE A 201 14.77 -26.16 20.47
CA ILE A 201 15.10 -27.08 21.58
C ILE A 201 16.35 -26.61 22.29
#